data_34a52aaf6d6802545a00b8389a320b72
#
_entry.id   34a52aaf6d6802545a00b8389a320b72
#
_cell.length_a   1.000
_cell.length_b   1.000
_cell.length_c   1.000
_cell.angle_alpha   90.00
_cell.angle_beta   90.00
_cell.angle_gamma   90.00
#
_symmetry.space_group_name_H-M   'P 1'
#
loop_
_entity.id
_entity.type
_entity.pdbx_description
1 polymer ?
#
loop_
_entity_poly.entity_id
_entity_poly.type
_entity_poly.pdbx_seq_one_letter_code
_entity_poly.pdbx_strand_id
1 'polypeptide(L)'
;MNAAQAESTRKMLAGLWQRNLPVVRERVDEMQRAATAASAGKLTPEARASASGTAHKLAGSLGMFGFQHGTEIARHLEEMLIAPGDLDGPKLEELARELREEVKL
;
A
#
# COMPACT_ATOMS: atom_id res chain seq x y z
N MET A 1 27.63 -12.47 5.81
CA MET A 1 27.59 -11.98 4.41
C MET A 1 28.74 -11.00 4.21
N ASN A 2 29.55 -11.18 3.17
CA ASN A 2 30.63 -10.25 2.83
C ASN A 2 30.12 -9.09 1.96
N ALA A 3 30.97 -8.10 1.69
CA ALA A 3 30.58 -6.91 0.93
C ALA A 3 30.08 -7.24 -0.49
N ALA A 4 30.69 -8.20 -1.17
CA ALA A 4 30.27 -8.60 -2.52
C ALA A 4 28.89 -9.26 -2.50
N GLN A 5 28.61 -10.10 -1.51
CA GLN A 5 27.30 -10.74 -1.36
C GLN A 5 26.23 -9.71 -1.01
N ALA A 6 26.54 -8.73 -0.14
CA ALA A 6 25.60 -7.67 0.19
C ALA A 6 25.28 -6.80 -1.01
N GLU A 7 26.27 -6.50 -1.86
CA GLU A 7 26.07 -5.72 -3.08
C GLU A 7 25.20 -6.48 -4.09
N SER A 8 25.46 -7.78 -4.29
CA SER A 8 24.66 -8.63 -5.16
C SER A 8 23.20 -8.68 -4.70
N THR A 9 22.98 -8.81 -3.40
CA THR A 9 21.64 -8.84 -2.81
C THR A 9 20.90 -7.53 -3.06
N ARG A 10 21.58 -6.39 -2.86
CA ARG A 10 20.99 -5.07 -3.11
C ARG A 10 20.58 -4.90 -4.58
N LYS A 11 21.43 -5.33 -5.51
CA LYS A 11 21.13 -5.25 -6.95
C LYS A 11 19.95 -6.13 -7.31
N MET A 12 19.87 -7.32 -6.75
CA MET A 12 18.75 -8.23 -6.98
C MET A 12 17.43 -7.63 -6.48
N LEU A 13 17.42 -7.08 -5.26
CA LEU A 13 16.23 -6.46 -4.69
C LEU A 13 15.81 -5.23 -5.48
N ALA A 14 16.77 -4.41 -5.93
CA ALA A 14 16.46 -3.25 -6.78
C ALA A 14 15.81 -3.68 -8.09
N GLY A 15 16.30 -4.76 -8.70
CA GLY A 15 15.71 -5.30 -9.93
C GLY A 15 14.30 -5.85 -9.71
N LEU A 16 14.10 -6.56 -8.59
CA LEU A 16 12.77 -7.06 -8.21
C LEU A 16 11.80 -5.90 -7.96
N TRP A 17 12.25 -4.86 -7.27
CA TRP A 17 11.45 -3.66 -7.03
C TRP A 17 11.01 -3.01 -8.35
N GLN A 18 11.94 -2.82 -9.29
CA GLN A 18 11.62 -2.21 -10.58
C GLN A 18 10.58 -3.04 -11.35
N ARG A 19 10.72 -4.36 -11.33
CA ARG A 19 9.75 -5.25 -11.99
C ARG A 19 8.39 -5.25 -11.31
N ASN A 20 8.35 -5.05 -9.99
CA ASN A 20 7.12 -5.05 -9.21
C ASN A 20 6.44 -3.68 -9.17
N LEU A 21 7.14 -2.63 -9.59
CA LEU A 21 6.65 -1.25 -9.47
C LEU A 21 5.29 -1.01 -10.14
N PRO A 22 5.01 -1.54 -11.35
CA PRO A 22 3.68 -1.37 -11.94
C PRO A 22 2.55 -1.97 -11.10
N VAL A 23 2.81 -3.11 -10.45
CA VAL A 23 1.84 -3.75 -9.56
C VAL A 23 1.62 -2.91 -8.30
N VAL A 24 2.70 -2.41 -7.71
CA VAL A 24 2.61 -1.54 -6.52
C VAL A 24 1.85 -0.25 -6.86
N ARG A 25 2.14 0.34 -8.02
CA ARG A 25 1.44 1.55 -8.47
C ARG A 25 -0.06 1.31 -8.59
N GLU A 26 -0.47 0.21 -9.22
CA GLU A 26 -1.89 -0.13 -9.35
C GLU A 26 -2.56 -0.33 -8.00
N ARG A 27 -1.87 -0.95 -7.07
CA ARG A 27 -2.40 -1.17 -5.71
C ARG A 27 -2.54 0.14 -4.94
N VAL A 28 -1.58 1.05 -5.05
CA VAL A 28 -1.67 2.38 -4.44
C VAL A 28 -2.80 3.18 -5.08
N ASP A 29 -2.96 3.08 -6.40
CA ASP A 29 -4.07 3.73 -7.10
C ASP A 29 -5.42 3.21 -6.59
N GLU A 30 -5.53 1.90 -6.31
CA GLU A 30 -6.76 1.34 -5.73
C GLU A 30 -7.03 1.94 -4.35
N MET A 31 -6.01 2.11 -3.52
CA MET A 31 -6.18 2.74 -2.21
C MET A 31 -6.72 4.16 -2.34
N GLN A 32 -6.20 4.93 -3.29
CA GLN A 32 -6.68 6.30 -3.51
C GLN A 32 -8.11 6.33 -4.05
N ARG A 33 -8.45 5.42 -4.96
CA ARG A 33 -9.83 5.33 -5.48
C ARG A 33 -10.81 4.96 -4.36
N ALA A 34 -10.45 4.00 -3.51
CA ALA A 34 -11.29 3.59 -2.38
C ALA A 34 -11.49 4.74 -1.39
N ALA A 35 -10.41 5.48 -1.09
CA ALA A 35 -10.47 6.62 -0.19
C ALA A 35 -11.38 7.73 -0.74
N THR A 36 -11.24 8.05 -2.02
CA THR A 36 -12.08 9.05 -2.68
C THR A 36 -13.55 8.63 -2.67
N ALA A 37 -13.81 7.35 -2.96
CA ALA A 37 -15.18 6.81 -2.94
C ALA A 37 -15.76 6.85 -1.52
N ALA A 38 -14.96 6.52 -0.50
CA ALA A 38 -15.40 6.58 0.89
C ALA A 38 -15.78 8.00 1.31
N SER A 39 -14.98 8.99 0.92
CA SER A 39 -15.28 10.41 1.21
C SER A 39 -16.58 10.87 0.54
N ALA A 40 -16.88 10.32 -0.62
CA ALA A 40 -18.11 10.65 -1.35
C ALA A 40 -19.32 9.81 -0.92
N GLY A 41 -19.14 8.89 0.03
CA GLY A 41 -20.20 7.97 0.46
C GLY A 41 -20.60 6.96 -0.61
N LYS A 42 -19.65 6.61 -1.51
CA LYS A 42 -19.90 5.76 -2.69
C LYS A 42 -19.09 4.47 -2.70
N LEU A 43 -18.36 4.16 -1.63
CA LEU A 43 -17.58 2.94 -1.57
C LEU A 43 -18.51 1.75 -1.32
N THR A 44 -18.60 0.85 -2.31
CA THR A 44 -19.44 -0.34 -2.19
C THR A 44 -18.81 -1.36 -1.26
N PRO A 45 -19.61 -2.28 -0.65
CA PRO A 45 -19.06 -3.37 0.16
C PRO A 45 -18.03 -4.22 -0.59
N GLU A 46 -18.25 -4.47 -1.87
CA GLU A 46 -17.34 -5.26 -2.72
C GLU A 46 -16.02 -4.53 -2.94
N ALA A 47 -16.08 -3.25 -3.24
CA ALA A 47 -14.89 -2.42 -3.43
C ALA A 47 -14.11 -2.26 -2.12
N ARG A 48 -14.83 -2.14 -0.99
CA ARG A 48 -14.22 -2.08 0.34
C ARG A 48 -13.46 -3.36 0.66
N ALA A 49 -14.06 -4.52 0.39
CA ALA A 49 -13.42 -5.82 0.59
C ALA A 49 -12.18 -5.98 -0.30
N SER A 50 -12.29 -5.59 -1.57
CA SER A 50 -11.16 -5.62 -2.50
C SER A 50 -10.02 -4.75 -1.99
N ALA A 51 -10.32 -3.52 -1.57
CA ALA A 51 -9.33 -2.58 -1.07
C ALA A 51 -8.61 -3.11 0.18
N SER A 52 -9.34 -3.76 1.10
CA SER A 52 -8.72 -4.32 2.30
C SER A 52 -7.72 -5.44 1.94
N GLY A 53 -8.08 -6.29 1.00
CA GLY A 53 -7.18 -7.33 0.49
C GLY A 53 -5.94 -6.76 -0.18
N THR A 54 -6.11 -5.70 -0.95
CA THR A 54 -5.00 -5.01 -1.62
C THR A 54 -4.08 -4.33 -0.61
N ALA A 55 -4.63 -3.69 0.43
CA ALA A 55 -3.84 -3.11 1.51
C ALA A 55 -3.00 -4.16 2.22
N HIS A 56 -3.57 -5.35 2.45
CA HIS A 56 -2.84 -6.48 3.04
C HIS A 56 -1.65 -6.88 2.17
N LYS A 57 -1.85 -7.02 0.87
CA LYS A 57 -0.77 -7.37 -0.08
C LYS A 57 0.31 -6.29 -0.13
N LEU A 58 -0.10 -5.01 -0.08
CA LEU A 58 0.83 -3.89 -0.04
C LEU A 58 1.73 -3.95 1.20
N ALA A 59 1.14 -4.22 2.38
CA ALA A 59 1.89 -4.30 3.61
C ALA A 59 3.00 -5.37 3.51
N GLY A 60 2.67 -6.54 2.96
CA GLY A 60 3.64 -7.60 2.76
C GLY A 60 4.74 -7.23 1.77
N SER A 61 4.36 -6.72 0.60
CA SER A 61 5.32 -6.33 -0.44
C SER A 61 6.26 -5.22 0.02
N LEU A 62 5.72 -4.18 0.63
CA LEU A 62 6.52 -3.04 1.07
C LEU A 62 7.50 -3.42 2.18
N GLY A 63 7.07 -4.31 3.09
CA GLY A 63 7.95 -4.83 4.13
C GLY A 63 9.12 -5.59 3.53
N MET A 64 8.88 -6.41 2.50
CA MET A 64 9.91 -7.19 1.83
C MET A 64 10.95 -6.28 1.17
N PHE A 65 10.55 -5.14 0.63
CA PHE A 65 11.45 -4.20 -0.04
C PHE A 65 12.04 -3.13 0.90
N GLY A 66 11.78 -3.24 2.20
CA GLY A 66 12.39 -2.36 3.21
C GLY A 66 11.68 -1.03 3.42
N PHE A 67 10.46 -0.86 2.92
CA PHE A 67 9.64 0.33 3.17
C PHE A 67 8.87 0.16 4.48
N GLN A 68 9.58 0.30 5.60
CA GLN A 68 9.01 0.06 6.93
C GLN A 68 7.80 0.95 7.21
N HIS A 69 7.93 2.25 6.94
CA HIS A 69 6.82 3.19 7.17
C HIS A 69 5.69 2.94 6.19
N GLY A 70 6.00 2.59 4.94
CA GLY A 70 4.99 2.22 3.94
C GLY A 70 4.16 1.02 4.38
N THR A 71 4.81 0.01 4.96
CA THR A 71 4.12 -1.15 5.53
C THR A 71 3.17 -0.76 6.64
N GLU A 72 3.60 0.14 7.53
CA GLU A 72 2.76 0.61 8.64
C GLU A 72 1.52 1.35 8.13
N ILE A 73 1.70 2.21 7.13
CA ILE A 73 0.58 2.93 6.50
C ILE A 73 -0.40 1.94 5.86
N ALA A 74 0.11 0.97 5.11
CA ALA A 74 -0.72 -0.04 4.46
C ALA A 74 -1.51 -0.87 5.47
N ARG A 75 -0.89 -1.25 6.58
CA ARG A 75 -1.59 -1.95 7.66
C ARG A 75 -2.70 -1.10 8.28
N HIS A 76 -2.44 0.19 8.47
CA HIS A 76 -3.44 1.10 9.00
C HIS A 76 -4.64 1.22 8.06
N LEU A 77 -4.37 1.32 6.75
CA LEU A 77 -5.43 1.31 5.73
C LEU A 77 -6.25 0.01 5.82
N GLU A 78 -5.59 -1.13 5.91
CA GLU A 78 -6.26 -2.42 6.04
C GLU A 78 -7.16 -2.46 7.28
N GLU A 79 -6.64 -2.06 8.42
CA GLU A 79 -7.38 -2.04 9.69
C GLU A 79 -8.64 -1.19 9.60
N MET A 80 -8.52 0.00 8.99
CA MET A 80 -9.68 0.88 8.81
C MET A 80 -10.72 0.26 7.88
N LEU A 81 -10.27 -0.36 6.79
CA LEU A 81 -11.19 -0.96 5.81
C LEU A 81 -11.90 -2.19 6.35
N ILE A 82 -11.26 -2.96 7.23
CA ILE A 82 -11.84 -4.15 7.87
C ILE A 82 -12.80 -3.78 9.01
N ALA A 83 -12.52 -2.71 9.74
CA ALA A 83 -13.31 -2.32 10.89
C ALA A 83 -14.79 -2.11 10.51
N PRO A 84 -15.74 -2.58 11.37
CA PRO A 84 -17.15 -2.39 11.05
C PRO A 84 -17.56 -0.93 11.14
N GLY A 85 -18.63 -0.57 10.42
CA GLY A 85 -19.22 0.75 10.47
C GLY A 85 -18.71 1.68 9.39
N ASP A 86 -19.02 2.97 9.57
CA ASP A 86 -18.69 4.00 8.60
C ASP A 86 -17.19 4.28 8.55
N LEU A 87 -16.71 4.60 7.36
CA LEU A 87 -15.30 4.91 7.14
C LEU A 87 -15.05 6.42 7.27
N ASP A 88 -13.90 6.75 7.84
CA ASP A 88 -13.38 8.12 7.83
C ASP A 88 -12.68 8.36 6.48
N GLY A 89 -13.43 8.83 5.51
CA GLY A 89 -12.95 9.09 4.15
C GLY A 89 -11.72 10.01 4.12
N PRO A 90 -11.78 11.18 4.75
CA PRO A 90 -10.63 12.09 4.80
C PRO A 90 -9.37 11.45 5.38
N LYS A 91 -9.50 10.62 6.41
CA LYS A 91 -8.34 9.91 6.97
C LYS A 91 -7.78 8.88 6.01
N LEU A 92 -8.65 8.15 5.30
CA LEU A 92 -8.22 7.23 4.26
C LEU A 92 -7.48 7.96 3.15
N GLU A 93 -7.97 9.13 2.74
CA GLU A 93 -7.31 9.95 1.72
C GLU A 93 -5.92 10.40 2.17
N GLU A 94 -5.80 10.83 3.42
CA GLU A 94 -4.52 11.23 4.01
C GLU A 94 -3.52 10.06 3.97
N LEU A 95 -3.95 8.88 4.43
CA LEU A 95 -3.09 7.70 4.45
C LEU A 95 -2.69 7.24 3.05
N ALA A 96 -3.62 7.28 2.10
CA ALA A 96 -3.32 6.91 0.71
C ALA A 96 -2.29 7.86 0.09
N ARG A 97 -2.40 9.17 0.39
CA ARG A 97 -1.43 10.16 -0.07
C ARG A 97 -0.06 9.93 0.55
N GLU A 98 0.00 9.69 1.86
CA GLU A 98 1.24 9.40 2.57
C GLU A 98 1.91 8.14 2.00
N LEU A 99 1.11 7.12 1.69
CA LEU A 99 1.62 5.88 1.12
C LEU A 99 2.30 6.14 -0.24
N ARG A 100 1.65 6.93 -1.09
CA ARG A 100 2.20 7.30 -2.39
C ARG A 100 3.53 8.06 -2.24
N GLU A 101 3.58 9.00 -1.31
CA GLU A 101 4.79 9.77 -1.03
C GLU A 101 5.92 8.86 -0.52
N GLU A 102 5.59 7.93 0.38
CA GLU A 102 6.56 7.03 0.99
C GLU A 102 7.25 6.14 -0.04
N VAL A 103 6.49 5.64 -1.02
CA VAL A 103 7.04 4.80 -2.09
C VAL A 103 7.44 5.57 -3.33
N LYS A 104 7.33 6.90 -3.30
CA LYS A 104 7.77 7.82 -4.37
C LYS A 104 7.09 7.56 -5.71
N LEU A 105 5.79 7.41 -5.66
CA LEU A 105 4.97 7.22 -6.87
C LEU A 105 4.33 8.49 -7.40
#